data_ee6af63247b6e3c987eb4e65f99d5af9
#
_entry.id   ee6af63247b6e3c987eb4e65f99d5af9
#
_cell.length_a   1.000
_cell.length_b   1.000
_cell.length_c   1.000
_cell.angle_alpha   90.00
_cell.angle_beta   90.00
_cell.angle_gamma   90.00
#
_symmetry.space_group_name_H-M   'P 1'
#
loop_
_entity.id
_entity.type
_entity.pdbx_description
1 polymer ?
#
loop_
_entity_poly.entity_id
_entity_poly.type
_entity_poly.pdbx_seq_one_letter_code
_entity_poly.pdbx_strand_id
1 'polypeptide(L)'
;MVDTAPFIYVLESHPQFADQFVGLFEAAAIGDLVIALSTITLAEVLTGPFKAGQTALAKRYEKTLSLYRVIPVSTPIAALAAQLRAQYRLKLPDAIQLATALDIGAAAFVTHDRDFSRVTGVEILTNDKNATA
;
A
#
# COMPACT_ATOMS: atom_id res chain seq x y z
N MET A 1 4.62 -1.73 -5.57
CA MET A 1 4.32 -1.58 -4.13
C MET A 1 3.05 -0.76 -3.96
N VAL A 2 2.09 -1.25 -3.21
CA VAL A 2 0.79 -0.61 -3.01
C VAL A 2 0.60 -0.28 -1.54
N ASP A 3 0.22 0.97 -1.26
CA ASP A 3 -0.12 1.48 0.06
C ASP A 3 -1.44 0.87 0.57
N THR A 4 -1.75 1.09 1.85
CA THR A 4 -2.92 0.51 2.51
C THR A 4 -4.24 1.01 1.93
N ALA A 5 -4.40 2.31 1.70
CA ALA A 5 -5.68 2.89 1.29
C ALA A 5 -6.23 2.31 -0.02
N PRO A 6 -5.45 2.12 -1.10
CA PRO A 6 -5.95 1.48 -2.31
C PRO A 6 -6.54 0.09 -2.08
N PHE A 7 -5.92 -0.73 -1.21
CA PHE A 7 -6.47 -2.03 -0.85
C PHE A 7 -7.82 -1.91 -0.16
N ILE A 8 -7.94 -1.01 0.81
CA ILE A 8 -9.19 -0.80 1.55
C ILE A 8 -10.29 -0.36 0.59
N TYR A 9 -10.01 0.60 -0.29
CA TYR A 9 -11.00 1.10 -1.25
C TYR A 9 -11.55 -0.02 -2.14
N VAL A 10 -10.69 -0.87 -2.66
CA VAL A 10 -11.12 -1.95 -3.56
C VAL A 10 -11.81 -3.07 -2.78
N LEU A 11 -11.27 -3.49 -1.62
CA LEU A 11 -11.88 -4.54 -0.80
C LEU A 11 -13.27 -4.15 -0.30
N GLU A 12 -13.48 -2.88 0.06
CA GLU A 12 -14.74 -2.37 0.59
C GLU A 12 -15.66 -1.81 -0.52
N SER A 13 -15.25 -1.86 -1.77
CA SER A 13 -15.99 -1.29 -2.91
C SER A 13 -16.36 0.18 -2.66
N HIS A 14 -15.37 0.98 -2.24
CA HIS A 14 -15.59 2.39 -1.89
C HIS A 14 -16.25 3.14 -3.05
N PRO A 15 -17.39 3.83 -2.84
CA PRO A 15 -18.18 4.37 -3.93
C PRO A 15 -17.48 5.45 -4.75
N GLN A 16 -16.49 6.12 -4.17
CA GLN A 16 -15.78 7.23 -4.81
C GLN A 16 -14.39 6.82 -5.31
N PHE A 17 -13.66 5.99 -4.55
CA PHE A 17 -12.23 5.75 -4.79
C PHE A 17 -11.90 4.35 -5.33
N ALA A 18 -12.80 3.37 -5.20
CA ALA A 18 -12.51 2.02 -5.70
C ALA A 18 -12.17 2.01 -7.19
N ASP A 19 -12.92 2.76 -8.00
CA ASP A 19 -12.75 2.80 -9.46
C ASP A 19 -11.39 3.38 -9.88
N GLN A 20 -10.77 4.20 -9.04
CA GLN A 20 -9.44 4.75 -9.35
C GLN A 20 -8.35 3.68 -9.30
N PHE A 21 -8.54 2.64 -8.53
CA PHE A 21 -7.50 1.64 -8.26
C PHE A 21 -7.82 0.24 -8.78
N VAL A 22 -9.07 -0.05 -9.13
CA VAL A 22 -9.49 -1.41 -9.56
C VAL A 22 -8.69 -1.91 -10.76
N GLY A 23 -8.35 -1.04 -11.71
CA GLY A 23 -7.57 -1.39 -12.89
C GLY A 23 -6.19 -1.95 -12.55
N LEU A 24 -5.57 -1.48 -11.47
CA LEU A 24 -4.31 -2.01 -10.98
C LEU A 24 -4.42 -3.49 -10.58
N PHE A 25 -5.48 -3.83 -9.85
CA PHE A 25 -5.73 -5.19 -9.39
C PHE A 25 -6.14 -6.12 -10.55
N GLU A 26 -6.88 -5.59 -11.52
CA GLU A 26 -7.21 -6.32 -12.74
C GLU A 26 -5.94 -6.65 -13.54
N ALA A 27 -5.03 -5.68 -13.70
CA ALA A 27 -3.76 -5.90 -14.37
C ALA A 27 -2.90 -6.96 -13.66
N ALA A 28 -2.90 -6.97 -12.33
CA ALA A 28 -2.22 -7.99 -11.55
C ALA A 28 -2.84 -9.37 -11.77
N ALA A 29 -4.18 -9.44 -11.83
CA ALA A 29 -4.90 -10.71 -12.01
C ALA A 29 -4.58 -11.38 -13.35
N ILE A 30 -4.34 -10.60 -14.41
CA ILE A 30 -3.99 -11.14 -15.74
C ILE A 30 -2.47 -11.27 -15.95
N GLY A 31 -1.66 -10.97 -14.92
CA GLY A 31 -0.21 -11.16 -14.97
C GLY A 31 0.59 -10.03 -15.58
N ASP A 32 -0.02 -8.86 -15.87
CA ASP A 32 0.67 -7.71 -16.45
C ASP A 32 1.60 -7.03 -15.46
N LEU A 33 1.37 -7.19 -14.16
CA LEU A 33 2.22 -6.65 -13.10
C LEU A 33 2.13 -7.51 -11.84
N VAL A 34 3.08 -7.30 -10.92
CA VAL A 34 3.11 -7.97 -9.62
C VAL A 34 2.86 -6.91 -8.54
N ILE A 35 1.85 -7.14 -7.71
CA ILE A 35 1.56 -6.29 -6.55
C ILE A 35 2.35 -6.81 -5.35
N ALA A 36 3.08 -5.90 -4.71
CA ALA A 36 3.71 -6.12 -3.41
C ALA A 36 3.10 -5.21 -2.36
N LEU A 37 3.04 -5.68 -1.13
CA LEU A 37 2.57 -4.91 0.03
C LEU A 37 3.42 -5.24 1.26
N SER A 38 3.43 -4.31 2.21
CA SER A 38 4.08 -4.53 3.51
C SER A 38 3.15 -5.28 4.47
N THR A 39 3.73 -6.02 5.40
CA THR A 39 2.98 -6.59 6.54
C THR A 39 2.26 -5.53 7.36
N ILE A 40 2.72 -4.27 7.35
CA ILE A 40 1.99 -3.18 8.01
C ILE A 40 0.63 -2.92 7.35
N THR A 41 0.55 -3.06 6.02
CA THR A 41 -0.74 -2.97 5.30
C THR A 41 -1.69 -4.08 5.75
N LEU A 42 -1.19 -5.29 5.91
CA LEU A 42 -2.00 -6.40 6.43
C LEU A 42 -2.60 -6.03 7.79
N ALA A 43 -1.77 -5.52 8.71
CA ALA A 43 -2.24 -5.11 10.04
C ALA A 43 -3.29 -4.00 9.95
N GLU A 44 -3.07 -2.99 9.12
CA GLU A 44 -4.01 -1.87 8.96
C GLU A 44 -5.33 -2.29 8.35
N VAL A 45 -5.30 -3.13 7.31
CA VAL A 45 -6.52 -3.62 6.63
C VAL A 45 -7.36 -4.48 7.55
N LEU A 46 -6.75 -5.33 8.36
CA LEU A 46 -7.47 -6.26 9.24
C LEU A 46 -8.03 -5.60 10.50
N THR A 47 -7.49 -4.44 10.90
CA THR A 47 -7.92 -3.74 12.11
C THR A 47 -9.40 -3.37 12.06
N GLY A 48 -9.90 -2.83 10.96
CA GLY A 48 -11.30 -2.43 10.81
C GLY A 48 -12.29 -3.58 11.07
N PRO A 49 -12.20 -4.69 10.31
CA PRO A 49 -13.04 -5.86 10.53
C PRO A 49 -12.98 -6.42 11.94
N PHE A 50 -11.78 -6.52 12.54
CA PHE A 50 -11.64 -6.99 13.91
C PHE A 50 -12.32 -6.06 14.92
N LYS A 51 -12.17 -4.75 14.79
CA LYS A 51 -12.87 -3.78 15.65
C LYS A 51 -14.38 -3.90 15.56
N ALA A 52 -14.90 -4.23 14.37
CA ALA A 52 -16.34 -4.41 14.14
C ALA A 52 -16.84 -5.80 14.56
N GLY A 53 -15.99 -6.67 15.11
CA GLY A 53 -16.36 -8.03 15.48
C GLY A 53 -16.57 -8.96 14.28
N GLN A 54 -16.12 -8.55 13.09
CA GLN A 54 -16.29 -9.29 11.82
C GLN A 54 -15.06 -10.19 11.56
N THR A 55 -14.85 -11.17 12.42
CA THR A 55 -13.67 -12.05 12.35
C THR A 55 -13.61 -12.83 11.04
N ALA A 56 -14.74 -13.31 10.53
CA ALA A 56 -14.79 -14.03 9.25
C ALA A 56 -14.39 -13.13 8.07
N LEU A 57 -14.79 -11.86 8.09
CA LEU A 57 -14.39 -10.88 7.08
C LEU A 57 -12.87 -10.60 7.15
N ALA A 58 -12.33 -10.44 8.36
CA ALA A 58 -10.89 -10.26 8.55
C ALA A 58 -10.10 -11.43 7.96
N LYS A 59 -10.53 -12.66 8.19
CA LYS A 59 -9.88 -13.85 7.63
C LYS A 59 -9.94 -13.88 6.10
N ARG A 60 -11.06 -13.47 5.51
CA ARG A 60 -11.16 -13.37 4.05
C ARG A 60 -10.22 -12.34 3.47
N TYR A 61 -10.09 -11.18 4.11
CA TYR A 61 -9.15 -10.14 3.69
C TYR A 61 -7.70 -10.62 3.81
N GLU A 62 -7.36 -11.27 4.92
CA GLU A 62 -6.04 -11.84 5.10
C GLU A 62 -5.69 -12.84 3.99
N LYS A 63 -6.61 -13.73 3.67
CA LYS A 63 -6.43 -14.71 2.59
C LYS A 63 -6.23 -14.03 1.24
N THR A 64 -7.04 -13.01 0.94
CA THR A 64 -6.93 -12.25 -0.32
C THR A 64 -5.58 -11.54 -0.42
N LEU A 65 -5.16 -10.84 0.64
CA LEU A 65 -3.88 -10.11 0.65
C LEU A 65 -2.69 -11.06 0.54
N SER A 66 -2.80 -12.28 1.09
CA SER A 66 -1.73 -13.28 1.03
C SER A 66 -1.49 -13.84 -0.38
N LEU A 67 -2.37 -13.56 -1.35
CA LEU A 67 -2.16 -13.90 -2.76
C LEU A 67 -1.14 -12.99 -3.44
N TYR A 68 -0.89 -11.82 -2.88
CA TYR A 68 0.10 -10.89 -3.38
C TYR A 68 1.47 -11.12 -2.71
N ARG A 69 2.49 -10.40 -3.15
CA ARG A 69 3.82 -10.47 -2.55
C ARG A 69 3.84 -9.66 -1.25
N VAL A 70 3.71 -10.33 -0.12
CA VAL A 70 3.73 -9.71 1.21
C VAL A 70 5.17 -9.60 1.70
N ILE A 71 5.63 -8.39 1.98
CA ILE A 71 7.00 -8.10 2.39
C ILE A 71 7.04 -7.83 3.90
N PRO A 72 7.74 -8.64 4.68
CA PRO A 72 7.88 -8.39 6.12
C PRO A 72 8.65 -7.10 6.40
N VAL A 73 8.30 -6.41 7.48
CA VAL A 73 9.08 -5.27 7.97
C VAL A 73 10.34 -5.83 8.64
N SER A 74 11.42 -5.84 7.88
CA SER A 74 12.73 -6.33 8.33
C SER A 74 13.51 -5.23 9.06
N THR A 75 14.61 -5.62 9.70
CA THR A 75 15.52 -4.64 10.34
C THR A 75 16.05 -3.61 9.35
N PRO A 76 16.54 -3.97 8.15
CA PRO A 76 16.97 -2.97 7.16
C PRO A 76 15.83 -2.03 6.74
N ILE A 77 14.63 -2.53 6.54
CA ILE A 77 13.46 -1.70 6.19
C ILE A 77 13.13 -0.74 7.34
N ALA A 78 13.13 -1.20 8.57
CA ALA A 78 12.88 -0.35 9.74
C ALA A 78 13.93 0.76 9.88
N ALA A 79 15.20 0.44 9.69
CA ALA A 79 16.29 1.43 9.75
C ALA A 79 16.15 2.47 8.63
N LEU A 80 15.85 2.03 7.41
CA LEU A 80 15.60 2.94 6.27
C LEU A 80 14.38 3.83 6.53
N ALA A 81 13.32 3.28 7.11
CA ALA A 81 12.12 4.04 7.48
C ALA A 81 12.46 5.17 8.45
N ALA A 82 13.34 4.94 9.42
CA ALA A 82 13.80 5.98 10.34
C ALA A 82 14.50 7.12 9.61
N GLN A 83 15.36 6.81 8.64
CA GLN A 83 16.04 7.83 7.81
C GLN A 83 15.05 8.64 6.97
N LEU A 84 14.10 7.96 6.33
CA LEU A 84 13.10 8.60 5.48
C LEU A 84 12.15 9.48 6.29
N ARG A 85 11.78 9.05 7.48
CA ARG A 85 10.96 9.81 8.40
C ARG A 85 11.64 11.12 8.78
N ALA A 86 12.93 11.08 9.08
CA ALA A 86 13.70 12.27 9.39
C ALA A 86 13.84 13.20 8.18
N GLN A 87 14.05 12.65 6.99
CA GLN A 87 14.27 13.42 5.76
C GLN A 87 12.98 14.08 5.24
N TYR A 88 11.86 13.35 5.21
CA TYR A 88 10.60 13.79 4.61
C TYR A 88 9.51 14.13 5.62
N ARG A 89 9.77 13.98 6.92
CA ARG A 89 8.79 14.21 8.00
C ARG A 89 7.52 13.37 7.87
N LEU A 90 7.68 12.15 7.37
CA LEU A 90 6.57 11.22 7.22
C LEU A 90 6.14 10.65 8.58
N LYS A 91 4.87 10.24 8.67
CA LYS A 91 4.41 9.40 9.77
C LYS A 91 5.11 8.03 9.68
N LEU A 92 5.26 7.35 10.80
CA LEU A 92 5.99 6.07 10.83
C LEU A 92 5.41 5.01 9.88
N PRO A 93 4.10 4.78 9.81
CA PRO A 93 3.56 3.82 8.85
C PRO A 93 3.89 4.18 7.41
N ASP A 94 3.81 5.44 7.04
CA ASP A 94 4.12 5.93 5.69
C ASP A 94 5.60 5.74 5.37
N ALA A 95 6.48 6.02 6.32
CA ALA A 95 7.92 5.82 6.17
C ALA A 95 8.26 4.33 5.96
N ILE A 96 7.58 3.43 6.66
CA ILE A 96 7.75 1.98 6.49
C ILE A 96 7.28 1.54 5.10
N GLN A 97 6.17 2.06 4.60
CA GLN A 97 5.67 1.77 3.25
C GLN A 97 6.70 2.19 2.20
N LEU A 98 7.20 3.41 2.30
CA LEU A 98 8.19 3.94 1.37
C LEU A 98 9.50 3.14 1.43
N ALA A 99 9.99 2.86 2.64
CA ALA A 99 11.20 2.08 2.85
C ALA A 99 11.09 0.70 2.21
N THR A 100 9.93 0.06 2.35
CA THR A 100 9.66 -1.24 1.73
C THR A 100 9.73 -1.15 0.21
N ALA A 101 9.09 -0.13 -0.38
CA ALA A 101 9.12 0.08 -1.83
C ALA A 101 10.55 0.25 -2.35
N LEU A 102 11.37 1.03 -1.65
CA LEU A 102 12.77 1.27 -2.02
C LEU A 102 13.62 0.01 -1.84
N ASP A 103 13.43 -0.71 -0.74
CA ASP A 103 14.21 -1.92 -0.43
C ASP A 103 14.01 -3.03 -1.45
N ILE A 104 12.78 -3.23 -1.92
CA ILE A 104 12.49 -4.25 -2.94
C ILE A 104 12.76 -3.78 -4.37
N GLY A 105 13.19 -2.54 -4.56
CA GLY A 105 13.39 -1.98 -5.89
C GLY A 105 12.11 -1.89 -6.71
N ALA A 106 11.00 -1.52 -6.07
CA ALA A 106 9.71 -1.41 -6.75
C ALA A 106 9.78 -0.40 -7.90
N ALA A 107 9.15 -0.71 -9.03
CA ALA A 107 9.06 0.19 -10.17
C ALA A 107 8.22 1.43 -9.83
N ALA A 108 7.20 1.27 -8.97
CA ALA A 108 6.36 2.37 -8.54
C ALA A 108 5.78 2.09 -7.16
N PHE A 109 5.40 3.17 -6.46
CA PHE A 109 4.65 3.14 -5.21
C PHE A 109 3.29 3.77 -5.46
N VAL A 110 2.23 2.96 -5.31
CA VAL A 110 0.85 3.38 -5.52
C VAL A 110 0.24 3.80 -4.20
N THR A 111 -0.18 5.04 -4.08
CA THR A 111 -0.73 5.63 -2.86
C THR A 111 -1.83 6.63 -3.21
N HIS A 112 -2.69 6.95 -2.25
CA HIS A 112 -3.64 8.05 -2.35
C HIS A 112 -3.20 9.25 -1.49
N ASP A 113 -2.06 9.14 -0.82
CA ASP A 113 -1.55 10.15 0.10
C ASP A 113 -0.58 11.11 -0.61
N ARG A 114 -0.85 12.41 -0.53
CA ARG A 114 -0.02 13.47 -1.12
C ARG A 114 1.25 13.77 -0.32
N ASP A 115 1.38 13.23 0.89
CA ASP A 115 2.57 13.41 1.72
C ASP A 115 3.83 12.82 1.06
N PHE A 116 3.67 11.94 0.07
CA PHE A 116 4.76 11.38 -0.70
C PHE A 116 5.21 12.23 -1.91
N SER A 117 4.61 13.39 -2.16
CA SER A 117 4.86 14.19 -3.37
C SER A 117 6.31 14.67 -3.52
N ARG A 118 7.05 14.79 -2.41
CA ARG A 118 8.46 15.24 -2.42
C ARG A 118 9.46 14.09 -2.57
N VAL A 119 9.00 12.86 -2.52
CA VAL A 119 9.84 11.68 -2.49
C VAL A 119 10.47 11.46 -3.86
N THR A 120 11.77 11.12 -3.85
CA THR A 120 12.52 10.69 -5.03
C THR A 120 13.04 9.26 -4.84
N GLY A 121 13.50 8.62 -5.90
CA GLY A 121 14.04 7.24 -5.86
C GLY A 121 13.03 6.16 -6.20
N VAL A 122 11.74 6.48 -6.25
CA VAL A 122 10.68 5.60 -6.74
C VAL A 122 9.60 6.46 -7.38
N GLU A 123 8.95 5.96 -8.42
CA GLU A 123 7.82 6.64 -9.04
C GLU A 123 6.60 6.58 -8.12
N ILE A 124 5.98 7.73 -7.84
CA ILE A 124 4.79 7.81 -7.02
C ILE A 124 3.56 7.91 -7.94
N LEU A 125 2.66 6.94 -7.83
CA LEU A 125 1.41 6.90 -8.60
C LEU A 125 0.22 7.06 -7.66
N THR A 126 -0.57 8.10 -7.87
CA THR A 126 -1.78 8.35 -7.07
C THR A 126 -3.05 7.88 -7.76
N ASN A 127 -2.99 7.56 -9.03
CA ASN A 127 -4.13 7.27 -9.90
C ASN A 127 -5.24 8.33 -9.84
N ASP A 128 -4.91 9.50 -9.32
CA ASP A 128 -5.80 10.64 -9.33
C ASP A 128 -5.71 11.32 -10.69
N LYS A 129 -6.81 11.31 -11.44
CA LYS A 129 -6.90 11.95 -12.77
C LYS A 129 -6.57 13.44 -12.70
N ASN A 130 -6.68 14.06 -11.55
CA ASN A 130 -6.36 15.47 -11.34
C ASN A 130 -4.88 15.69 -11.00
N ALA A 131 -4.13 14.66 -10.64
CA ALA A 131 -2.72 14.77 -10.27
C ALA A 131 -1.78 14.68 -11.48
N THR A 132 -2.28 14.28 -12.65
CA THR A 132 -1.52 14.14 -13.89
C THR A 132 -1.65 15.35 -14.82
N ALA A 133 -2.33 16.37 -14.37
CA ALA A 133 -2.46 17.61 -15.14
C ALA A 133 -1.26 18.52 -14.95
#